data_edb32464453d12c968a39d337fe2a690
#
_entry.id   edb32464453d12c968a39d337fe2a690
#
_cell.length_a   1.000
_cell.length_b   1.000
_cell.length_c   1.000
_cell.angle_alpha   90.00
_cell.angle_beta   90.00
_cell.angle_gamma   90.00
#
_symmetry.space_group_name_H-M   'P 1'
#
loop_
_entity.id
_entity.type
_entity.pdbx_description
1 polymer ?
#
loop_
_entity_poly.entity_id
_entity_poly.type
_entity_poly.pdbx_seq_one_letter_code
_entity_poly.pdbx_strand_id
1 'polypeptide(L)'
;MTNDKQLKSRRGTYSLPHLMRWGERTAWPEPTPRPLVGPDTKIAAIGSCFAERITEYLSARGLHTTFHPAGLQYNTFAIRQEFEHLFGTSGYSDDDVVLGDDGVWEHLFRKAFRSKESKETVLAMARAADVLARRAYAEADVVVITLGLTEIWQRESDGLVAVELPPAPSYRSGGWTFRDARVSENIANLERTLELLQANTKATVLMTVSPVPLAATFRDEDIIVANCESKSRLRAALADFLLDHPDVLTFHSYELVAQWQGQGTFFEDDGRHINPQGVAFIMNEFLRMFGRGAMKAEFVPFGSVAMPDQTAARRLSRLKSKVARKVRRLKGLEG
;
A
#
# COMPACT_ATOMS: atom_id res chain seq x y z
N MET A 1 -14.24 -9.37 34.67
CA MET A 1 -13.98 -8.20 35.52
C MET A 1 -13.99 -6.98 34.64
N THR A 2 -15.06 -6.22 34.66
CA THR A 2 -15.20 -4.95 33.93
C THR A 2 -14.30 -3.93 34.60
N ASN A 3 -13.22 -3.53 33.95
CA ASN A 3 -12.35 -2.45 34.39
C ASN A 3 -13.10 -1.13 34.17
N ASP A 4 -13.91 -0.72 35.14
CA ASP A 4 -14.53 0.59 35.16
C ASP A 4 -13.46 1.66 35.38
N LYS A 5 -12.98 2.25 34.29
CA LYS A 5 -12.06 3.39 34.38
C LYS A 5 -12.85 4.64 34.70
N GLN A 6 -12.38 5.38 35.70
CA GLN A 6 -13.00 6.62 36.15
C GLN A 6 -12.31 7.84 35.52
N LEU A 7 -13.10 8.71 34.90
CA LEU A 7 -12.65 10.00 34.43
C LEU A 7 -12.99 11.08 35.47
N LYS A 8 -11.95 11.72 36.03
CA LYS A 8 -12.13 12.89 36.87
C LYS A 8 -12.13 14.17 36.02
N SER A 9 -13.17 14.94 36.09
CA SER A 9 -13.26 16.24 35.46
C SER A 9 -13.47 17.33 36.53
N ARG A 10 -13.44 18.62 36.13
CA ARG A 10 -13.78 19.74 37.01
C ARG A 10 -15.24 19.71 37.51
N ARG A 11 -16.08 18.91 36.88
CA ARG A 11 -17.53 18.78 37.19
C ARG A 11 -17.93 17.49 37.86
N GLY A 12 -16.96 16.60 38.18
CA GLY A 12 -17.25 15.31 38.81
C GLY A 12 -16.46 14.15 38.27
N THR A 13 -16.84 12.94 38.68
CA THR A 13 -16.22 11.69 38.25
C THR A 13 -17.21 10.93 37.38
N TYR A 14 -16.73 10.47 36.23
CA TYR A 14 -17.49 9.65 35.30
C TYR A 14 -16.83 8.28 35.18
N SER A 15 -17.64 7.22 35.23
CA SER A 15 -17.22 5.86 34.89
C SER A 15 -17.51 5.59 33.43
N LEU A 16 -16.49 5.30 32.63
CA LEU A 16 -16.62 4.97 31.22
C LEU A 16 -15.93 3.63 30.94
N PRO A 17 -16.62 2.66 30.36
CA PRO A 17 -15.97 1.45 29.88
C PRO A 17 -14.98 1.83 28.75
N HIS A 18 -13.85 1.16 28.72
CA HIS A 18 -12.81 1.34 27.71
C HIS A 18 -12.15 2.73 27.63
N LEU A 19 -12.23 3.53 28.70
CA LEU A 19 -11.50 4.80 28.76
C LEU A 19 -9.98 4.53 28.75
N MET A 20 -9.29 5.09 27.75
CA MET A 20 -7.83 5.10 27.65
C MET A 20 -7.31 6.53 27.74
N ARG A 21 -6.36 6.76 28.64
CA ARG A 21 -5.69 8.05 28.79
C ARG A 21 -4.28 7.98 28.23
N TRP A 22 -3.79 9.10 27.72
CA TRP A 22 -2.47 9.18 27.13
C TRP A 22 -1.35 8.69 28.05
N GLY A 23 -1.35 9.10 29.31
CA GLY A 23 -0.34 8.72 30.30
C GLY A 23 -0.45 7.28 30.86
N GLU A 24 -1.51 6.55 30.52
CA GLU A 24 -1.71 5.16 30.96
C GLU A 24 -1.18 4.14 29.95
N ARG A 25 -0.64 4.60 28.82
CA ARG A 25 -0.06 3.72 27.78
C ARG A 25 1.33 3.28 28.22
N THR A 26 1.45 2.02 28.51
CA THR A 26 2.76 1.36 28.79
C THR A 26 3.27 0.57 27.57
N ALA A 27 2.41 0.29 26.61
CA ALA A 27 2.71 -0.41 25.36
C ALA A 27 1.72 0.03 24.28
N TRP A 28 1.94 -0.40 23.05
CA TRP A 28 0.93 -0.29 21.99
C TRP A 28 -0.36 -0.97 22.49
N PRO A 29 -1.55 -0.32 22.33
CA PRO A 29 -2.79 -0.87 22.83
C PRO A 29 -3.02 -2.26 22.24
N GLU A 30 -3.49 -3.19 23.10
CA GLU A 30 -3.85 -4.50 22.60
C GLU A 30 -4.90 -4.37 21.50
N PRO A 31 -4.62 -4.86 20.29
CA PRO A 31 -5.60 -4.82 19.24
C PRO A 31 -6.75 -5.77 19.61
N THR A 32 -7.97 -5.38 19.27
CA THR A 32 -9.06 -6.36 19.26
C THR A 32 -8.75 -7.38 18.17
N PRO A 33 -8.54 -8.65 18.50
CA PRO A 33 -8.19 -9.65 17.52
C PRO A 33 -9.28 -9.82 16.46
N ARG A 34 -8.89 -9.80 15.22
CA ARG A 34 -9.74 -10.06 14.05
C ARG A 34 -9.10 -11.19 13.23
N PRO A 35 -9.20 -12.47 13.65
CA PRO A 35 -8.45 -13.58 13.07
C PRO A 35 -8.85 -13.79 11.60
N LEU A 36 -7.99 -13.34 10.70
CA LEU A 36 -8.21 -13.32 9.26
C LEU A 36 -7.16 -14.12 8.50
N VAL A 37 -5.89 -13.99 8.89
CA VAL A 37 -4.73 -14.48 8.13
C VAL A 37 -4.22 -15.78 8.74
N GLY A 38 -4.41 -16.88 8.03
CA GLY A 38 -3.88 -18.22 8.35
C GLY A 38 -2.91 -18.72 7.26
N PRO A 39 -2.34 -19.93 7.43
CA PRO A 39 -1.38 -20.49 6.47
C PRO A 39 -1.87 -20.57 5.03
N ASP A 40 -3.15 -20.83 4.83
CA ASP A 40 -3.76 -21.03 3.50
C ASP A 40 -4.36 -19.74 2.93
N THR A 41 -4.27 -18.61 3.65
CA THR A 41 -4.89 -17.36 3.23
C THR A 41 -4.16 -16.76 2.03
N LYS A 42 -4.90 -16.49 0.96
CA LYS A 42 -4.40 -15.81 -0.22
C LYS A 42 -4.58 -14.29 -0.08
N ILE A 43 -3.48 -13.56 -0.18
CA ILE A 43 -3.46 -12.11 0.01
C ILE A 43 -3.02 -11.43 -1.28
N ALA A 44 -3.86 -10.54 -1.80
CA ALA A 44 -3.47 -9.59 -2.84
C ALA A 44 -3.25 -8.21 -2.22
N ALA A 45 -2.20 -7.50 -2.61
CA ALA A 45 -1.93 -6.17 -2.07
C ALA A 45 -1.62 -5.17 -3.18
N ILE A 46 -2.10 -3.94 -3.00
CA ILE A 46 -1.87 -2.80 -3.88
C ILE A 46 -1.58 -1.56 -3.04
N GLY A 47 -0.81 -0.64 -3.58
CA GLY A 47 -0.54 0.66 -2.98
C GLY A 47 0.92 1.04 -2.98
N SER A 48 1.37 1.64 -1.88
CA SER A 48 2.74 2.13 -1.70
C SER A 48 3.77 1.00 -1.55
N CYS A 49 5.04 1.37 -1.47
CA CYS A 49 6.13 0.42 -1.17
C CYS A 49 5.90 -0.38 0.13
N PHE A 50 5.04 0.11 1.02
CA PHE A 50 4.67 -0.64 2.22
C PHE A 50 3.81 -1.89 1.88
N ALA A 51 2.93 -1.82 0.85
CA ALA A 51 2.20 -3.01 0.37
C ALA A 51 3.14 -4.10 -0.15
N GLU A 52 4.20 -3.69 -0.87
CA GLU A 52 5.24 -4.61 -1.33
C GLU A 52 5.95 -5.27 -0.14
N ARG A 53 6.32 -4.50 0.89
CA ARG A 53 6.97 -5.02 2.11
C ARG A 53 6.07 -5.99 2.89
N ILE A 54 4.77 -5.70 2.98
CA ILE A 54 3.80 -6.64 3.58
C ILE A 54 3.82 -7.97 2.83
N THR A 55 3.72 -7.94 1.50
CA THR A 55 3.70 -9.18 0.71
C THR A 55 5.00 -9.94 0.77
N GLU A 56 6.15 -9.26 0.73
CA GLU A 56 7.47 -9.89 0.90
C GLU A 56 7.60 -10.58 2.26
N TYR A 57 7.22 -9.89 3.34
CA TYR A 57 7.33 -10.42 4.70
C TYR A 57 6.43 -11.64 4.91
N LEU A 58 5.17 -11.57 4.48
CA LEU A 58 4.22 -12.66 4.61
C LEU A 58 4.58 -13.85 3.71
N SER A 59 5.07 -13.58 2.48
CA SER A 59 5.57 -14.62 1.58
C SER A 59 6.80 -15.35 2.17
N ALA A 60 7.69 -14.63 2.84
CA ALA A 60 8.84 -15.23 3.54
C ALA A 60 8.43 -16.15 4.70
N ARG A 61 7.20 -16.00 5.20
CA ARG A 61 6.57 -16.87 6.21
C ARG A 61 5.68 -17.97 5.61
N GLY A 62 5.70 -18.15 4.30
CA GLY A 62 5.01 -19.22 3.59
C GLY A 62 3.58 -18.90 3.18
N LEU A 63 3.08 -17.66 3.35
CA LEU A 63 1.76 -17.28 2.88
C LEU A 63 1.73 -17.07 1.37
N HIS A 64 0.57 -17.30 0.79
CA HIS A 64 0.29 -17.01 -0.62
C HIS A 64 -0.01 -15.52 -0.80
N THR A 65 0.97 -14.76 -1.22
CA THR A 65 0.83 -13.32 -1.41
C THR A 65 1.14 -12.89 -2.83
N THR A 66 0.40 -11.91 -3.34
CA THR A 66 0.64 -11.27 -4.63
C THR A 66 0.63 -9.76 -4.44
N PHE A 67 1.77 -9.12 -4.69
CA PHE A 67 1.81 -7.67 -4.86
C PHE A 67 1.30 -7.31 -6.26
N HIS A 68 0.62 -6.18 -6.37
CA HIS A 68 -0.01 -5.72 -7.61
C HIS A 68 0.98 -5.76 -8.79
N PRO A 69 0.67 -6.51 -9.87
CA PRO A 69 1.63 -6.76 -10.96
C PRO A 69 2.06 -5.50 -11.74
N ALA A 70 1.22 -4.45 -11.75
CA ALA A 70 1.57 -3.16 -12.36
C ALA A 70 2.52 -2.30 -11.49
N GLY A 71 2.90 -2.79 -10.32
CA GLY A 71 3.83 -2.14 -9.41
C GLY A 71 3.15 -1.19 -8.43
N LEU A 72 3.91 -0.20 -7.99
CA LEU A 72 3.49 0.74 -6.94
C LEU A 72 2.37 1.66 -7.40
N GLN A 73 1.39 1.89 -6.51
CA GLN A 73 0.27 2.81 -6.69
C GLN A 73 0.17 3.69 -5.43
N TYR A 74 0.73 4.90 -5.49
CA TYR A 74 0.93 5.69 -4.26
C TYR A 74 -0.31 6.42 -3.76
N ASN A 75 -1.22 6.80 -4.64
CA ASN A 75 -2.38 7.64 -4.33
C ASN A 75 -3.71 6.92 -4.62
N THR A 76 -4.79 7.40 -4.05
CA THR A 76 -6.12 6.79 -4.18
C THR A 76 -6.65 6.82 -5.62
N PHE A 77 -6.27 7.82 -6.43
CA PHE A 77 -6.64 7.91 -7.84
C PHE A 77 -6.01 6.78 -8.64
N ALA A 78 -4.70 6.58 -8.51
CA ALA A 78 -4.00 5.51 -9.20
C ALA A 78 -4.53 4.12 -8.80
N ILE A 79 -4.84 3.91 -7.50
CA ILE A 79 -5.46 2.67 -7.02
C ILE A 79 -6.83 2.47 -7.65
N ARG A 80 -7.70 3.48 -7.65
CA ARG A 80 -9.02 3.43 -8.29
C ARG A 80 -8.89 3.15 -9.79
N GLN A 81 -8.01 3.85 -10.50
CA GLN A 81 -7.78 3.68 -11.94
C GLN A 81 -7.35 2.25 -12.30
N GLU A 82 -6.50 1.61 -11.46
CA GLU A 82 -6.15 0.21 -11.66
C GLU A 82 -7.36 -0.72 -11.56
N PHE A 83 -8.23 -0.53 -10.58
CA PHE A 83 -9.44 -1.34 -10.46
C PHE A 83 -10.49 -1.03 -11.53
N GLU A 84 -10.61 0.22 -11.97
CA GLU A 84 -11.45 0.59 -13.12
C GLU A 84 -10.94 -0.05 -14.42
N HIS A 85 -9.61 -0.10 -14.62
CA HIS A 85 -9.01 -0.79 -15.75
C HIS A 85 -9.20 -2.31 -15.69
N LEU A 86 -9.06 -2.91 -14.52
CA LEU A 86 -9.17 -4.35 -14.36
C LEU A 86 -10.63 -4.84 -14.42
N PHE A 87 -11.57 -4.12 -13.83
CA PHE A 87 -12.94 -4.59 -13.57
C PHE A 87 -14.02 -3.64 -14.09
N GLY A 88 -13.67 -2.40 -14.41
CA GLY A 88 -14.60 -1.37 -14.84
C GLY A 88 -14.78 -1.27 -16.35
N THR A 89 -15.30 -0.14 -16.75
CA THR A 89 -15.58 0.21 -18.14
C THR A 89 -14.55 1.19 -18.73
N SER A 90 -13.64 1.71 -17.93
CA SER A 90 -12.55 2.60 -18.34
C SER A 90 -11.21 1.86 -18.25
N GLY A 91 -10.24 2.29 -19.04
CA GLY A 91 -8.94 1.64 -19.06
C GLY A 91 -7.87 2.54 -19.67
N TYR A 92 -6.65 2.07 -19.57
CA TYR A 92 -5.50 2.71 -20.20
C TYR A 92 -5.48 2.44 -21.71
N SER A 93 -4.96 3.40 -22.47
CA SER A 93 -4.81 3.35 -23.92
C SER A 93 -3.38 2.90 -24.29
N ASP A 94 -3.22 2.36 -25.50
CA ASP A 94 -1.90 2.07 -26.06
C ASP A 94 -1.05 3.35 -26.21
N ASP A 95 -1.70 4.54 -26.30
CA ASP A 95 -1.00 5.83 -26.35
C ASP A 95 -0.47 6.32 -25.01
N ASP A 96 -0.83 5.65 -23.91
CA ASP A 96 -0.27 5.88 -22.59
C ASP A 96 1.15 5.30 -22.43
N VAL A 97 1.68 4.66 -23.45
CA VAL A 97 3.08 4.22 -23.53
C VAL A 97 3.87 5.19 -24.40
N VAL A 98 4.81 5.87 -23.76
CA VAL A 98 5.61 6.96 -24.37
C VAL A 98 7.10 6.64 -24.32
N LEU A 99 7.87 7.25 -25.23
CA LEU A 99 9.33 7.17 -25.24
C LEU A 99 9.92 8.27 -24.37
N GLY A 100 10.70 7.90 -23.38
CA GLY A 100 11.48 8.82 -22.54
C GLY A 100 12.73 9.36 -23.24
N ASP A 101 13.31 10.43 -22.72
CA ASP A 101 14.57 11.02 -23.23
C ASP A 101 15.75 10.06 -23.14
N ASP A 102 15.69 9.09 -22.24
CA ASP A 102 16.70 8.03 -22.04
C ASP A 102 16.56 6.86 -23.04
N GLY A 103 15.62 6.99 -24.00
CA GLY A 103 15.32 5.94 -24.98
C GLY A 103 14.58 4.74 -24.40
N VAL A 104 13.95 4.91 -23.23
CA VAL A 104 13.12 3.87 -22.60
C VAL A 104 11.66 4.14 -22.89
N TRP A 105 10.95 3.13 -23.43
CA TRP A 105 9.50 3.13 -23.50
C TRP A 105 8.92 2.87 -22.12
N GLU A 106 7.98 3.67 -21.67
CA GLU A 106 7.36 3.52 -20.36
C GLU A 106 5.88 3.88 -20.37
N HIS A 107 5.12 3.22 -19.49
CA HIS A 107 3.70 3.46 -19.33
C HIS A 107 3.47 4.60 -18.33
N LEU A 108 2.75 5.65 -18.73
CA LEU A 108 2.52 6.87 -17.95
C LEU A 108 1.92 6.62 -16.56
N PHE A 109 1.04 5.63 -16.44
CA PHE A 109 0.27 5.35 -15.22
C PHE A 109 0.70 4.08 -14.50
N ARG A 110 1.62 3.30 -15.06
CA ARG A 110 2.02 1.96 -14.57
C ARG A 110 3.52 1.80 -14.66
N LYS A 111 4.23 2.34 -13.69
CA LYS A 111 5.69 2.48 -13.73
C LYS A 111 6.49 1.18 -13.78
N ALA A 112 5.89 0.06 -13.41
CA ALA A 112 6.54 -1.24 -13.54
C ALA A 112 6.80 -1.64 -15.01
N PHE A 113 6.11 -1.01 -15.98
CA PHE A 113 6.21 -1.36 -17.38
C PHE A 113 7.10 -0.38 -18.12
N ARG A 114 8.36 -0.80 -18.30
CA ARG A 114 9.40 -0.05 -18.99
C ARG A 114 10.24 -1.01 -19.84
N SER A 115 10.65 -0.59 -21.04
CA SER A 115 11.52 -1.37 -21.92
C SER A 115 12.35 -0.47 -22.83
N LYS A 116 13.59 -0.87 -23.11
CA LYS A 116 14.43 -0.26 -24.16
C LYS A 116 14.15 -0.83 -25.55
N GLU A 117 13.39 -1.93 -25.64
CA GLU A 117 13.16 -2.63 -26.89
C GLU A 117 12.12 -1.91 -27.76
N SER A 118 10.86 -1.85 -27.27
CA SER A 118 9.78 -1.23 -28.04
C SER A 118 8.54 -0.90 -27.19
N LYS A 119 7.63 -0.09 -27.76
CA LYS A 119 6.29 0.17 -27.24
C LYS A 119 5.49 -1.12 -27.07
N GLU A 120 5.57 -2.02 -28.05
CA GLU A 120 4.85 -3.29 -28.08
C GLU A 120 5.29 -4.22 -26.94
N THR A 121 6.56 -4.19 -26.57
CA THR A 121 7.10 -4.93 -25.42
C THR A 121 6.45 -4.43 -24.13
N VAL A 122 6.35 -3.12 -23.93
CA VAL A 122 5.69 -2.52 -22.74
C VAL A 122 4.21 -2.90 -22.70
N LEU A 123 3.50 -2.79 -23.83
CA LEU A 123 2.09 -3.18 -23.92
C LEU A 123 1.87 -4.67 -23.66
N ALA A 124 2.75 -5.54 -24.15
CA ALA A 124 2.68 -6.98 -23.87
C ALA A 124 2.88 -7.27 -22.38
N MET A 125 3.81 -6.57 -21.72
CA MET A 125 4.02 -6.67 -20.26
C MET A 125 2.76 -6.24 -19.50
N ALA A 126 2.16 -5.12 -19.88
CA ALA A 126 0.95 -4.60 -19.25
C ALA A 126 -0.22 -5.58 -19.37
N ARG A 127 -0.50 -6.10 -20.57
CA ARG A 127 -1.55 -7.09 -20.81
C ARG A 127 -1.32 -8.39 -20.02
N ALA A 128 -0.08 -8.87 -19.92
CA ALA A 128 0.24 -10.04 -19.12
C ALA A 128 0.00 -9.81 -17.62
N ALA A 129 0.33 -8.61 -17.13
CA ALA A 129 0.11 -8.21 -15.76
C ALA A 129 -1.39 -8.09 -15.43
N ASP A 130 -2.22 -7.61 -16.35
CA ASP A 130 -3.68 -7.54 -16.19
C ASP A 130 -4.30 -8.92 -15.94
N VAL A 131 -3.87 -9.92 -16.69
CA VAL A 131 -4.35 -11.30 -16.50
C VAL A 131 -3.97 -11.81 -15.10
N LEU A 132 -2.72 -11.56 -14.67
CA LEU A 132 -2.23 -11.95 -13.34
C LEU A 132 -2.96 -11.20 -12.23
N ALA A 133 -3.20 -9.89 -12.41
CA ALA A 133 -3.90 -9.06 -11.43
C ALA A 133 -5.35 -9.50 -11.24
N ARG A 134 -6.12 -9.67 -12.34
CA ARG A 134 -7.49 -10.16 -12.29
C ARG A 134 -7.59 -11.49 -11.54
N ARG A 135 -6.69 -12.42 -11.84
CA ARG A 135 -6.63 -13.71 -11.16
C ARG A 135 -6.32 -13.56 -9.67
N ALA A 136 -5.30 -12.75 -9.34
CA ALA A 136 -4.87 -12.55 -7.96
C ALA A 136 -6.00 -11.99 -7.10
N TYR A 137 -6.74 -10.98 -7.59
CA TYR A 137 -7.86 -10.40 -6.85
C TYR A 137 -9.08 -11.33 -6.81
N ALA A 138 -9.38 -12.07 -7.88
CA ALA A 138 -10.51 -13.01 -7.90
C ALA A 138 -10.29 -14.18 -6.94
N GLU A 139 -9.05 -14.62 -6.73
CA GLU A 139 -8.70 -15.72 -5.83
C GLU A 139 -8.33 -15.27 -4.41
N ALA A 140 -8.23 -13.96 -4.14
CA ALA A 140 -7.84 -13.45 -2.84
C ALA A 140 -8.91 -13.70 -1.76
N ASP A 141 -8.47 -14.09 -0.57
CA ASP A 141 -9.26 -14.06 0.65
C ASP A 141 -9.19 -12.67 1.32
N VAL A 142 -8.07 -11.97 1.12
CA VAL A 142 -7.82 -10.64 1.67
C VAL A 142 -7.18 -9.75 0.62
N VAL A 143 -7.73 -8.54 0.45
CA VAL A 143 -7.12 -7.46 -0.34
C VAL A 143 -6.59 -6.39 0.60
N VAL A 144 -5.29 -6.15 0.56
CA VAL A 144 -4.62 -5.11 1.37
C VAL A 144 -4.35 -3.89 0.50
N ILE A 145 -4.85 -2.73 0.92
CA ILE A 145 -4.65 -1.44 0.24
C ILE A 145 -3.84 -0.52 1.14
N THR A 146 -2.68 -0.04 0.66
CA THR A 146 -1.84 0.90 1.41
C THR A 146 -1.83 2.27 0.75
N LEU A 147 -2.32 3.28 1.49
CA LEU A 147 -2.44 4.66 1.03
C LEU A 147 -1.14 5.42 1.28
N GLY A 148 -0.50 5.92 0.23
CA GLY A 148 0.84 6.49 0.30
C GLY A 148 0.88 8.00 0.46
N LEU A 149 0.26 8.73 -0.46
CA LEU A 149 0.37 10.19 -0.57
C LEU A 149 -0.86 10.81 -1.24
N THR A 150 -0.97 12.15 -1.17
CA THR A 150 -2.04 12.93 -1.79
C THR A 150 -1.57 13.85 -2.91
N GLU A 151 -0.28 14.03 -3.11
CA GLU A 151 0.25 14.77 -4.25
C GLU A 151 0.02 14.00 -5.54
N ILE A 152 -0.58 14.64 -6.55
CA ILE A 152 -0.95 14.00 -7.80
C ILE A 152 -0.55 14.83 -9.01
N TRP A 153 -0.15 14.14 -10.08
CA TRP A 153 0.02 14.67 -11.42
C TRP A 153 -1.17 14.22 -12.27
N GLN A 154 -2.07 15.14 -12.57
CA GLN A 154 -3.30 14.87 -13.31
C GLN A 154 -3.16 15.30 -14.75
N ARG A 155 -3.49 14.40 -15.69
CA ARG A 155 -3.58 14.74 -17.12
C ARG A 155 -4.87 15.51 -17.36
N GLU A 156 -4.77 16.67 -18.04
CA GLU A 156 -5.89 17.59 -18.23
C GLU A 156 -6.92 17.06 -19.23
N SER A 157 -6.49 16.27 -20.20
CA SER A 157 -7.36 15.80 -21.30
C SER A 157 -8.43 14.80 -20.86
N ASP A 158 -8.16 13.99 -19.82
CA ASP A 158 -9.06 12.92 -19.38
C ASP A 158 -9.13 12.74 -17.85
N GLY A 159 -8.35 13.51 -17.12
CA GLY A 159 -8.33 13.48 -15.66
C GLY A 159 -7.58 12.29 -15.07
N LEU A 160 -6.91 11.45 -15.86
CA LEU A 160 -6.09 10.35 -15.33
C LEU A 160 -4.89 10.87 -14.54
N VAL A 161 -4.56 10.17 -13.48
CA VAL A 161 -3.50 10.56 -12.54
C VAL A 161 -2.32 9.62 -12.68
N ALA A 162 -1.14 10.18 -12.92
CA ALA A 162 0.10 9.43 -12.93
C ALA A 162 0.50 9.01 -11.50
N VAL A 163 1.19 7.88 -11.40
CA VAL A 163 1.67 7.35 -10.11
C VAL A 163 2.72 8.26 -9.49
N GLU A 164 3.51 8.93 -10.32
CA GLU A 164 4.56 9.87 -9.96
C GLU A 164 4.73 10.90 -11.08
N LEU A 165 5.78 11.73 -11.01
CA LEU A 165 6.10 12.71 -12.06
C LEU A 165 6.11 12.02 -13.45
N PRO A 166 5.31 12.51 -14.42
CA PRO A 166 5.33 11.98 -15.77
C PRO A 166 6.71 12.08 -16.42
N PRO A 167 7.04 11.19 -17.37
CA PRO A 167 8.30 11.27 -18.13
C PRO A 167 8.52 12.65 -18.74
N ALA A 168 9.78 13.11 -18.76
CA ALA A 168 10.12 14.46 -19.17
C ALA A 168 9.54 14.89 -20.54
N PRO A 169 9.54 14.06 -21.59
CA PRO A 169 8.90 14.43 -22.86
C PRO A 169 7.39 14.69 -22.71
N SER A 170 6.69 13.82 -21.99
CA SER A 170 5.26 13.97 -21.74
C SER A 170 4.95 15.19 -20.89
N TYR A 171 5.75 15.45 -19.85
CA TYR A 171 5.61 16.63 -19.01
C TYR A 171 5.86 17.92 -19.79
N ARG A 172 6.94 17.97 -20.61
CA ARG A 172 7.27 19.16 -21.44
C ARG A 172 6.29 19.45 -22.55
N SER A 173 5.54 18.44 -23.02
CA SER A 173 4.47 18.67 -24.00
C SER A 173 3.28 19.44 -23.43
N GLY A 174 3.21 19.59 -22.09
CA GLY A 174 2.10 20.21 -21.38
C GLY A 174 0.91 19.27 -21.13
N GLY A 175 -0.16 19.82 -20.58
CA GLY A 175 -1.38 19.04 -20.31
C GLY A 175 -1.32 18.23 -19.02
N TRP A 176 -0.43 18.58 -18.08
CA TRP A 176 -0.34 18.01 -16.75
C TRP A 176 -0.45 19.09 -15.68
N THR A 177 -1.34 18.86 -14.72
CA THR A 177 -1.50 19.71 -13.55
C THR A 177 -1.05 18.97 -12.30
N PHE A 178 -0.14 19.60 -11.53
CA PHE A 178 0.23 19.14 -10.20
C PHE A 178 -0.68 19.76 -9.15
N ARG A 179 -1.17 18.97 -8.23
CA ARG A 179 -1.97 19.42 -7.10
C ARG A 179 -2.02 18.39 -5.97
N ASP A 180 -2.48 18.82 -4.80
CA ASP A 180 -2.92 17.94 -3.73
C ASP A 180 -4.35 17.43 -3.94
N ALA A 181 -4.58 16.16 -3.67
CA ALA A 181 -5.91 15.59 -3.60
C ALA A 181 -6.60 16.01 -2.30
N ARG A 182 -7.85 16.40 -2.39
CA ARG A 182 -8.69 16.77 -1.24
C ARG A 182 -9.12 15.52 -0.46
N VAL A 183 -9.49 15.70 0.82
CA VAL A 183 -10.04 14.61 1.65
C VAL A 183 -11.26 13.98 0.98
N SER A 184 -12.19 14.79 0.47
CA SER A 184 -13.40 14.32 -0.21
C SER A 184 -13.12 13.53 -1.49
N GLU A 185 -12.11 13.91 -2.26
CA GLU A 185 -11.70 13.16 -3.45
C GLU A 185 -11.09 11.81 -3.08
N ASN A 186 -10.31 11.77 -2.00
CA ASN A 186 -9.77 10.51 -1.50
C ASN A 186 -10.90 9.57 -1.03
N ILE A 187 -11.92 10.08 -0.32
CA ILE A 187 -13.10 9.31 0.09
C ILE A 187 -13.79 8.73 -1.14
N ALA A 188 -14.14 9.57 -2.13
CA ALA A 188 -14.82 9.12 -3.34
C ALA A 188 -14.03 8.05 -4.11
N ASN A 189 -12.68 8.16 -4.14
CA ASN A 189 -11.83 7.14 -4.73
C ASN A 189 -11.84 5.82 -3.93
N LEU A 190 -11.89 5.88 -2.60
CA LEU A 190 -11.98 4.69 -1.75
C LEU A 190 -13.34 4.01 -1.92
N GLU A 191 -14.43 4.77 -1.97
CA GLU A 191 -15.78 4.25 -2.24
C GLU A 191 -15.82 3.52 -3.58
N ARG A 192 -15.35 4.18 -4.65
CA ARG A 192 -15.33 3.57 -5.98
C ARG A 192 -14.47 2.33 -6.04
N THR A 193 -13.32 2.33 -5.37
CA THR A 193 -12.43 1.17 -5.24
C THR A 193 -13.13 0.01 -4.54
N LEU A 194 -13.83 0.28 -3.44
CA LEU A 194 -14.58 -0.72 -2.69
C LEU A 194 -15.72 -1.31 -3.51
N GLU A 195 -16.51 -0.49 -4.21
CA GLU A 195 -17.58 -0.95 -5.11
C GLU A 195 -17.05 -1.95 -6.15
N LEU A 196 -15.94 -1.60 -6.82
CA LEU A 196 -15.32 -2.46 -7.83
C LEU A 196 -14.82 -3.78 -7.24
N LEU A 197 -14.23 -3.74 -6.05
CA LEU A 197 -13.78 -4.94 -5.36
C LEU A 197 -14.97 -5.82 -4.95
N GLN A 198 -16.00 -5.26 -4.33
CA GLN A 198 -17.17 -6.01 -3.89
C GLN A 198 -17.93 -6.66 -5.06
N ALA A 199 -17.94 -6.03 -6.22
CA ALA A 199 -18.55 -6.58 -7.43
C ALA A 199 -17.76 -7.75 -8.05
N ASN A 200 -16.43 -7.82 -7.81
CA ASN A 200 -15.54 -8.75 -8.52
C ASN A 200 -14.79 -9.75 -7.64
N THR A 201 -14.85 -9.61 -6.31
CA THR A 201 -14.19 -10.51 -5.36
C THR A 201 -15.02 -10.68 -4.10
N LYS A 202 -14.76 -11.78 -3.37
CA LYS A 202 -15.31 -12.02 -2.02
C LYS A 202 -14.30 -11.71 -0.92
N ALA A 203 -13.18 -11.13 -1.28
CA ALA A 203 -12.10 -10.85 -0.35
C ALA A 203 -12.52 -9.86 0.74
N THR A 204 -12.05 -10.06 1.94
CA THR A 204 -12.08 -9.03 2.97
C THR A 204 -11.12 -7.91 2.60
N VAL A 205 -11.58 -6.67 2.59
CA VAL A 205 -10.75 -5.49 2.29
C VAL A 205 -10.14 -4.97 3.58
N LEU A 206 -8.83 -4.78 3.56
CA LEU A 206 -8.05 -4.20 4.65
C LEU A 206 -7.28 -2.98 4.12
N MET A 207 -7.50 -1.83 4.75
CA MET A 207 -6.85 -0.58 4.37
C MET A 207 -5.93 -0.05 5.46
N THR A 208 -4.86 0.62 5.06
CA THR A 208 -3.92 1.26 5.99
C THR A 208 -3.25 2.47 5.35
N VAL A 209 -2.94 3.49 6.14
CA VAL A 209 -2.05 4.57 5.70
C VAL A 209 -0.61 4.12 5.85
N SER A 210 0.15 4.24 4.78
CA SER A 210 1.57 3.85 4.76
C SER A 210 2.40 4.66 5.76
N PRO A 211 3.25 4.02 6.56
CA PRO A 211 4.15 4.70 7.48
C PRO A 211 5.35 5.36 6.80
N VAL A 212 5.61 5.01 5.53
CA VAL A 212 6.75 5.55 4.77
C VAL A 212 6.49 7.00 4.39
N PRO A 213 7.37 7.95 4.74
CA PRO A 213 7.25 9.36 4.36
C PRO A 213 7.37 9.59 2.85
N LEU A 214 6.98 10.77 2.39
CA LEU A 214 7.23 11.24 1.02
C LEU A 214 8.73 11.21 0.70
N ALA A 215 9.06 10.84 -0.53
CA ALA A 215 10.46 10.91 -1.00
C ALA A 215 10.86 12.32 -1.43
N ALA A 216 9.90 13.05 -1.98
CA ALA A 216 10.05 14.43 -2.45
C ALA A 216 8.67 15.09 -2.43
N THR A 217 8.64 16.40 -2.48
CA THR A 217 7.44 17.20 -2.76
C THR A 217 7.70 18.12 -3.94
N PHE A 218 6.67 18.39 -4.71
CA PHE A 218 6.69 19.37 -5.80
C PHE A 218 6.02 20.69 -5.38
N ARG A 219 5.69 20.81 -4.10
CA ARG A 219 5.17 22.03 -3.48
C ARG A 219 6.34 22.96 -3.12
N ASP A 220 6.06 24.26 -3.11
CA ASP A 220 6.97 25.26 -2.53
C ASP A 220 6.84 25.26 -0.98
N GLU A 221 7.23 24.14 -0.37
CA GLU A 221 7.08 23.88 1.06
C GLU A 221 8.07 22.83 1.56
N ASP A 222 8.35 22.84 2.85
CA ASP A 222 9.20 21.83 3.48
C ASP A 222 8.60 20.45 3.39
N ILE A 223 9.43 19.44 3.08
CA ILE A 223 9.02 18.04 2.90
C ILE A 223 8.33 17.45 4.14
N ILE A 224 8.71 17.89 5.35
CA ILE A 224 8.11 17.43 6.60
C ILE A 224 6.66 17.94 6.69
N VAL A 225 6.41 19.20 6.32
CA VAL A 225 5.08 19.81 6.30
C VAL A 225 4.23 19.13 5.23
N ALA A 226 4.72 19.00 4.01
CA ALA A 226 4.03 18.31 2.91
C ALA A 226 3.68 16.87 3.27
N ASN A 227 4.60 16.13 3.88
CA ASN A 227 4.35 14.77 4.37
C ASN A 227 3.26 14.74 5.46
N CYS A 228 3.34 15.64 6.44
CA CYS A 228 2.36 15.72 7.52
C CYS A 228 0.95 15.97 6.96
N GLU A 229 0.78 16.95 6.06
CA GLU A 229 -0.50 17.24 5.43
C GLU A 229 -1.02 16.07 4.60
N SER A 230 -0.16 15.46 3.78
CA SER A 230 -0.52 14.31 2.95
C SER A 230 -1.04 13.15 3.80
N LYS A 231 -0.31 12.77 4.86
CA LYS A 231 -0.72 11.70 5.77
C LYS A 231 -1.98 12.05 6.56
N SER A 232 -2.13 13.30 6.99
CA SER A 232 -3.32 13.76 7.70
C SER A 232 -4.57 13.69 6.82
N ARG A 233 -4.48 14.12 5.55
CA ARG A 233 -5.59 14.02 4.59
C ARG A 233 -6.00 12.56 4.34
N LEU A 234 -5.04 11.66 4.13
CA LEU A 234 -5.32 10.22 3.95
C LEU A 234 -5.92 9.60 5.20
N ARG A 235 -5.42 9.99 6.37
CA ARG A 235 -5.93 9.47 7.64
C ARG A 235 -7.35 9.95 7.93
N ALA A 236 -7.65 11.22 7.65
CA ALA A 236 -9.00 11.77 7.75
C ALA A 236 -9.95 11.09 6.76
N ALA A 237 -9.54 10.99 5.49
CA ALA A 237 -10.34 10.33 4.46
C ALA A 237 -10.68 8.88 4.84
N LEU A 238 -9.68 8.12 5.30
CA LEU A 238 -9.90 6.72 5.72
C LEU A 238 -10.79 6.65 6.96
N ALA A 239 -10.67 7.60 7.91
CA ALA A 239 -11.50 7.61 9.10
C ALA A 239 -12.96 7.84 8.77
N ASP A 240 -13.27 8.85 7.94
CA ASP A 240 -14.65 9.17 7.53
C ASP A 240 -15.24 8.02 6.68
N PHE A 241 -14.48 7.50 5.71
CA PHE A 241 -14.87 6.36 4.90
C PHE A 241 -15.28 5.14 5.75
N LEU A 242 -14.54 4.83 6.81
CA LEU A 242 -14.83 3.69 7.69
C LEU A 242 -16.10 3.86 8.55
N LEU A 243 -16.62 5.08 8.72
CA LEU A 243 -17.92 5.29 9.41
C LEU A 243 -19.06 4.70 8.59
N ASP A 244 -18.98 4.80 7.26
CA ASP A 244 -20.01 4.30 6.35
C ASP A 244 -19.75 2.84 5.92
N HIS A 245 -18.50 2.34 6.09
CA HIS A 245 -18.06 1.01 5.69
C HIS A 245 -17.44 0.20 6.85
N PRO A 246 -18.22 -0.17 7.88
CA PRO A 246 -17.71 -0.84 9.08
C PRO A 246 -17.15 -2.25 8.84
N ASP A 247 -17.46 -2.86 7.71
CA ASP A 247 -16.95 -4.17 7.31
C ASP A 247 -15.53 -4.10 6.71
N VAL A 248 -15.07 -2.91 6.31
CA VAL A 248 -13.68 -2.70 5.87
C VAL A 248 -12.78 -2.67 7.09
N LEU A 249 -11.74 -3.50 7.06
CA LEU A 249 -10.78 -3.57 8.16
C LEU A 249 -9.70 -2.50 8.00
N THR A 250 -9.18 -2.04 9.13
CA THR A 250 -8.03 -1.11 9.13
C THR A 250 -6.89 -1.62 9.99
N PHE A 251 -5.66 -1.36 9.54
CA PHE A 251 -4.44 -1.57 10.28
C PHE A 251 -3.71 -0.26 10.51
N HIS A 252 -3.32 0.01 11.72
CA HIS A 252 -2.77 1.31 12.14
C HIS A 252 -1.25 1.39 11.98
N SER A 253 -0.72 1.04 10.79
CA SER A 253 0.72 1.02 10.55
C SER A 253 1.37 2.41 10.61
N TYR A 254 0.66 3.45 10.17
CA TYR A 254 1.13 4.83 10.26
C TYR A 254 1.26 5.28 11.71
N GLU A 255 0.26 5.01 12.53
CA GLU A 255 0.23 5.37 13.93
C GLU A 255 1.32 4.64 14.74
N LEU A 256 1.60 3.37 14.39
CA LEU A 256 2.69 2.61 15.00
C LEU A 256 4.05 3.32 14.85
N VAL A 257 4.30 3.90 13.68
CA VAL A 257 5.59 4.54 13.38
C VAL A 257 5.60 6.01 13.79
N ALA A 258 4.53 6.77 13.46
CA ALA A 258 4.51 8.20 13.61
C ALA A 258 4.17 8.70 15.02
N GLN A 259 3.37 7.92 15.78
CA GLN A 259 2.82 8.36 17.05
C GLN A 259 3.35 7.59 18.25
N TRP A 260 3.92 6.41 18.05
CA TRP A 260 4.44 5.63 19.15
C TRP A 260 5.87 6.06 19.52
N GLN A 261 5.96 6.82 20.58
CA GLN A 261 7.23 7.29 21.12
C GLN A 261 7.78 6.27 22.12
N GLY A 262 9.04 5.90 21.99
CA GLY A 262 9.81 5.27 23.07
C GLY A 262 10.43 3.90 22.79
N GLN A 263 10.34 3.33 21.60
CA GLN A 263 10.99 2.05 21.31
C GLN A 263 11.83 2.09 20.02
N GLY A 264 13.02 2.65 20.12
CA GLY A 264 13.99 2.63 19.05
C GLY A 264 13.65 3.51 17.85
N THR A 265 14.47 3.44 16.82
CA THR A 265 14.22 4.10 15.55
C THR A 265 13.64 3.12 14.53
N PHE A 266 12.55 3.52 13.90
CA PHE A 266 11.93 2.74 12.82
C PHE A 266 12.61 2.94 11.47
N PHE A 267 13.41 3.99 11.31
CA PHE A 267 13.94 4.40 10.02
C PHE A 267 15.39 3.95 9.83
N GLU A 268 15.78 3.77 8.57
CA GLU A 268 17.17 3.69 8.16
C GLU A 268 17.85 5.07 8.29
N ASP A 269 19.15 5.13 8.01
CA ASP A 269 19.94 6.38 8.13
C ASP A 269 19.44 7.51 7.22
N ASP A 270 18.67 7.19 6.19
CA ASP A 270 18.04 8.15 5.30
C ASP A 270 16.80 8.85 5.91
N GLY A 271 16.39 8.45 7.09
CA GLY A 271 15.23 9.00 7.82
C GLY A 271 13.87 8.70 7.17
N ARG A 272 13.82 7.85 6.15
CA ARG A 272 12.63 7.60 5.34
C ARG A 272 12.26 6.13 5.23
N HIS A 273 13.15 5.28 4.80
CA HIS A 273 12.86 3.85 4.67
C HIS A 273 12.73 3.21 6.06
N ILE A 274 11.68 2.40 6.23
CA ILE A 274 11.52 1.62 7.46
C ILE A 274 12.60 0.54 7.47
N ASN A 275 13.40 0.51 8.52
CA ASN A 275 14.47 -0.46 8.66
C ASN A 275 13.89 -1.90 8.86
N PRO A 276 14.69 -2.94 8.65
CA PRO A 276 14.20 -4.31 8.74
C PRO A 276 13.56 -4.67 10.07
N GLN A 277 14.07 -4.15 11.19
CA GLN A 277 13.49 -4.38 12.52
C GLN A 277 12.13 -3.68 12.66
N GLY A 278 12.01 -2.46 12.12
CA GLY A 278 10.74 -1.74 12.06
C GLY A 278 9.69 -2.51 11.25
N VAL A 279 10.07 -3.01 10.07
CA VAL A 279 9.19 -3.87 9.26
C VAL A 279 8.77 -5.11 10.05
N ALA A 280 9.70 -5.82 10.67
CA ALA A 280 9.40 -7.01 11.44
C ALA A 280 8.45 -6.73 12.61
N PHE A 281 8.66 -5.61 13.31
CA PHE A 281 7.79 -5.18 14.41
C PHE A 281 6.38 -4.85 13.92
N ILE A 282 6.24 -4.03 12.88
CA ILE A 282 4.94 -3.65 12.32
C ILE A 282 4.18 -4.92 11.86
N MET A 283 4.88 -5.84 11.22
CA MET A 283 4.28 -7.08 10.75
C MET A 283 3.95 -8.07 11.88
N ASN A 284 4.69 -8.05 12.98
CA ASN A 284 4.33 -8.80 14.18
C ASN A 284 3.02 -8.27 14.76
N GLU A 285 2.86 -6.94 14.87
CA GLU A 285 1.60 -6.31 15.29
C GLU A 285 0.45 -6.60 14.34
N PHE A 286 0.69 -6.62 13.02
CA PHE A 286 -0.27 -7.07 12.03
C PHE A 286 -0.75 -8.50 12.32
N LEU A 287 0.16 -9.44 12.59
CA LEU A 287 -0.17 -10.82 12.88
C LEU A 287 -0.78 -11.01 14.29
N ARG A 288 -0.49 -10.12 15.24
CA ARG A 288 -1.21 -10.10 16.53
C ARG A 288 -2.69 -9.76 16.34
N MET A 289 -2.97 -8.82 15.44
CA MET A 289 -4.34 -8.38 15.17
C MET A 289 -5.09 -9.35 14.25
N PHE A 290 -4.47 -9.81 13.19
CA PHE A 290 -5.13 -10.52 12.10
C PHE A 290 -4.72 -12.00 11.99
N GLY A 291 -3.66 -12.43 12.64
CA GLY A 291 -3.17 -13.81 12.57
C GLY A 291 -4.09 -14.83 13.24
N ARG A 292 -4.26 -16.00 12.62
CA ARG A 292 -4.96 -17.15 13.19
C ARG A 292 -4.12 -18.43 13.12
N GLY A 293 -4.36 -19.34 14.03
CA GLY A 293 -3.62 -20.60 14.10
C GLY A 293 -2.12 -20.38 14.23
N ALA A 294 -1.34 -21.02 13.38
CA ALA A 294 0.13 -20.90 13.36
C ALA A 294 0.66 -19.51 12.98
N MET A 295 -0.20 -18.63 12.42
CA MET A 295 0.17 -17.27 12.08
C MET A 295 -0.10 -16.25 13.19
N LYS A 296 -0.76 -16.63 14.27
CA LYS A 296 -0.98 -15.75 15.42
C LYS A 296 0.34 -15.39 16.07
N ALA A 297 0.58 -14.08 16.23
CA ALA A 297 1.76 -13.58 16.93
C ALA A 297 1.42 -13.12 18.35
N GLU A 298 2.44 -13.15 19.22
CA GLU A 298 2.41 -12.56 20.55
C GLU A 298 3.10 -11.20 20.54
N PHE A 299 2.86 -10.38 21.56
CA PHE A 299 3.59 -9.11 21.69
C PHE A 299 5.07 -9.37 21.91
N VAL A 300 5.89 -8.71 21.11
CA VAL A 300 7.35 -8.73 21.24
C VAL A 300 7.84 -7.28 21.21
N PRO A 301 8.70 -6.84 22.15
CA PRO A 301 9.25 -5.50 22.13
C PRO A 301 9.98 -5.19 20.83
N PHE A 302 10.01 -3.90 20.44
CA PHE A 302 10.78 -3.47 19.29
C PHE A 302 12.26 -3.90 19.42
N GLY A 303 12.85 -4.36 18.32
CA GLY A 303 14.22 -4.87 18.29
C GLY A 303 14.38 -6.34 18.69
N SER A 304 13.37 -6.95 19.32
CA SER A 304 13.38 -8.35 19.73
C SER A 304 12.59 -9.27 18.80
N VAL A 305 11.93 -8.72 17.78
CA VAL A 305 11.18 -9.52 16.79
C VAL A 305 12.16 -10.30 15.93
N ALA A 306 11.97 -11.64 15.88
CA ALA A 306 12.76 -12.50 15.01
C ALA A 306 12.53 -12.15 13.54
N MET A 307 13.61 -11.86 12.82
CA MET A 307 13.55 -11.63 11.38
C MET A 307 13.22 -12.95 10.67
N PRO A 308 12.30 -12.94 9.68
CA PRO A 308 12.08 -14.10 8.84
C PRO A 308 13.37 -14.42 8.06
N ASP A 309 13.63 -15.70 7.83
CA ASP A 309 14.78 -16.12 7.04
C ASP A 309 14.67 -15.57 5.61
N GLN A 310 15.45 -14.54 5.32
CA GLN A 310 15.49 -13.91 4.02
C GLN A 310 16.07 -14.82 2.91
N THR A 311 16.65 -15.95 3.27
CA THR A 311 17.21 -16.91 2.29
C THR A 311 16.12 -17.48 1.38
N ALA A 312 14.93 -17.72 1.92
CA ALA A 312 13.78 -18.18 1.14
C ALA A 312 13.25 -17.08 0.20
N ALA A 313 13.10 -15.85 0.70
CA ALA A 313 12.68 -14.70 -0.12
C ALA A 313 13.69 -14.38 -1.23
N ARG A 314 15.00 -14.42 -0.93
CA ARG A 314 16.07 -14.26 -1.93
C ARG A 314 16.10 -15.42 -2.94
N ARG A 315 15.78 -16.66 -2.53
CA ARG A 315 15.62 -17.79 -3.44
C ARG A 315 14.41 -17.61 -4.36
N LEU A 316 13.27 -17.15 -3.84
CA LEU A 316 12.07 -16.86 -4.65
C LEU A 316 12.32 -15.71 -5.65
N SER A 317 12.96 -14.63 -5.21
CA SER A 317 13.33 -13.51 -6.07
C SER A 317 14.30 -13.95 -7.18
N ARG A 318 15.31 -14.77 -6.85
CA ARG A 318 16.22 -15.39 -7.83
C ARG A 318 15.52 -16.38 -8.76
N LEU A 319 14.51 -17.12 -8.27
CA LEU A 319 13.67 -17.98 -9.11
C LEU A 319 12.82 -17.16 -10.07
N LYS A 320 12.17 -16.10 -9.60
CA LYS A 320 11.39 -15.16 -10.42
C LYS A 320 12.26 -14.54 -11.53
N SER A 321 13.48 -14.10 -11.19
CA SER A 321 14.42 -13.56 -12.17
C SER A 321 14.96 -14.61 -13.14
N LYS A 322 15.16 -15.86 -12.69
CA LYS A 322 15.53 -17.00 -13.57
C LYS A 322 14.38 -17.41 -14.49
N VAL A 323 13.15 -17.43 -13.99
CA VAL A 323 11.95 -17.71 -14.79
C VAL A 323 11.73 -16.62 -15.82
N ALA A 324 11.85 -15.35 -15.43
CA ALA A 324 11.77 -14.22 -16.37
C ALA A 324 12.86 -14.33 -17.48
N ARG A 325 14.10 -14.69 -17.10
CA ARG A 325 15.20 -14.93 -18.04
C ARG A 325 14.94 -16.13 -18.95
N LYS A 326 14.42 -17.23 -18.40
CA LYS A 326 14.08 -18.43 -19.18
C LYS A 326 12.92 -18.17 -20.15
N VAL A 327 11.94 -17.36 -19.75
CA VAL A 327 10.84 -16.91 -20.63
C VAL A 327 11.39 -16.02 -21.77
N ARG A 328 12.36 -15.14 -21.49
CA ARG A 328 13.05 -14.35 -22.52
C ARG A 328 13.80 -15.23 -23.51
N ARG A 329 14.57 -16.23 -23.04
CA ARG A 329 15.27 -17.20 -23.91
C ARG A 329 14.33 -18.05 -24.77
N LEU A 330 13.22 -18.53 -24.22
CA LEU A 330 12.22 -19.31 -24.95
C LEU A 330 11.46 -18.51 -26.00
N LYS A 331 11.48 -17.17 -25.90
CA LYS A 331 10.88 -16.24 -26.87
C LYS A 331 11.90 -15.72 -27.91
N GLY A 332 13.13 -16.23 -27.95
CA GLY A 332 14.14 -15.78 -28.91
C GLY A 332 14.61 -14.33 -28.70
N LEU A 333 14.46 -13.77 -27.51
CA LEU A 333 14.75 -12.37 -27.16
C LEU A 333 16.14 -12.18 -26.52
N GLU A 334 17.01 -13.20 -26.56
CA GLU A 334 18.43 -13.09 -26.24
C GLU A 334 19.22 -13.62 -27.45
N GLY A 335 19.70 -12.73 -28.31
CA GLY A 335 20.76 -12.91 -29.24
C GLY A 335 22.02 -12.25 -28.72
#